data_ef983bff93e57d90c8f6a65f9dcf9f4f
#
_entry.id   ef983bff93e57d90c8f6a65f9dcf9f4f
#
_cell.length_a   1.000
_cell.length_b   1.000
_cell.length_c   1.000
_cell.angle_alpha   90.00
_cell.angle_beta   90.00
_cell.angle_gamma   90.00
#
_symmetry.space_group_name_H-M   'P 1'
#
loop_
_entity.id
_entity.type
_entity.pdbx_description
1 polymer ?
#
loop_
_entity_poly.entity_id
_entity_poly.type
_entity_poly.pdbx_seq_one_letter_code
_entity_poly.pdbx_strand_id
1 'polypeptide(L)'
;MLAGALCFCIAFTSLAPVAFSQKKKAPVEATPPPVNEEFKFGKVDLDLLEQVDLLDRRFERDGLVLEDEATNAYLARIGNSLVPKGLTLEHVKWKFRALRDPQPNAFALPNGSIYVTTGLMSLLDNESQLAAVIAHELTHVMRRHTYMFNRSNRKKFLTMNIMSAIGAYAPGGIVGAVITVVTTIAPFIVIATIFGYSRDLEREADLKGIDMMISAEYPPEEMVSVMKLLNKDIEGEEVRLFYNDHPALQERINYLSSYLGARADKVTPQMELNREKAAYFRKMEPLMRHDIQLAINTGRFRSAVYVAQRLVDFHPDSENVFWLAEAYRTLGPRAAQLTEKELTNSAKKDAAKKREKRTVEEEDRELLATPAGQENSKAHQQKAEELYQQALGLENPAPTAHRGLGMLYEKSGRTADAVAEYEKYAELAPNAIDHDRIQKRIETLRRPPP
;
A
#
# COMPACT_ATOMS: atom_id res chain seq x y z
N MET A 1 52.01 -1.16 -55.98
CA MET A 1 50.85 -2.04 -56.00
C MET A 1 49.77 -1.46 -55.17
N LEU A 2 48.67 -1.04 -55.81
CA LEU A 2 47.55 -0.36 -55.22
C LEU A 2 46.71 -1.35 -54.42
N ALA A 3 46.30 -0.92 -53.20
CA ALA A 3 45.19 -1.52 -52.50
C ALA A 3 44.22 -0.40 -52.14
N GLY A 4 43.07 -0.38 -52.80
CA GLY A 4 42.03 0.62 -52.62
C GLY A 4 41.21 0.36 -51.36
N ALA A 5 41.00 1.40 -50.58
CA ALA A 5 40.05 1.45 -49.48
C ALA A 5 38.67 1.83 -50.02
N LEU A 6 37.69 0.93 -49.87
CA LEU A 6 36.29 1.20 -50.14
C LEU A 6 35.66 1.82 -48.90
N CYS A 7 35.39 3.11 -48.96
CA CYS A 7 34.56 3.82 -47.97
C CYS A 7 33.11 3.51 -48.24
N PHE A 8 32.43 2.79 -47.32
CA PHE A 8 30.98 2.64 -47.27
C PHE A 8 30.38 3.82 -46.52
N CYS A 9 29.86 4.80 -47.21
CA CYS A 9 28.99 5.84 -46.66
C CYS A 9 27.61 5.25 -46.38
N ILE A 10 27.30 4.99 -45.09
CA ILE A 10 25.93 4.69 -44.69
C ILE A 10 25.20 6.04 -44.50
N ALA A 11 24.31 6.34 -45.45
CA ALA A 11 23.43 7.48 -45.33
C ALA A 11 22.37 7.20 -44.25
N PHE A 12 22.42 7.90 -43.13
CA PHE A 12 21.33 7.96 -42.16
C PHE A 12 20.18 8.76 -42.79
N THR A 13 19.18 8.09 -43.30
CA THR A 13 17.89 8.70 -43.58
C THR A 13 17.15 8.90 -42.27
N SER A 14 16.99 10.16 -41.87
CA SER A 14 16.16 10.57 -40.75
C SER A 14 14.70 10.20 -41.04
N LEU A 15 14.21 9.16 -40.37
CA LEU A 15 12.78 8.89 -40.29
C LEU A 15 12.15 9.96 -39.42
N ALA A 16 11.46 10.88 -40.05
CA ALA A 16 10.57 11.82 -39.33
C ALA A 16 9.52 11.02 -38.56
N PRO A 17 9.13 11.48 -37.34
CA PRO A 17 8.07 10.81 -36.58
C PRO A 17 6.76 10.95 -37.37
N VAL A 18 6.18 9.83 -37.73
CA VAL A 18 4.83 9.77 -38.28
C VAL A 18 3.89 10.21 -37.14
N ALA A 19 3.40 11.43 -37.24
CA ALA A 19 2.32 11.91 -36.39
C ALA A 19 1.07 11.10 -36.71
N PHE A 20 0.74 10.13 -35.84
CA PHE A 20 -0.57 9.51 -35.85
C PHE A 20 -1.59 10.55 -35.46
N SER A 21 -2.23 11.16 -36.44
CA SER A 21 -3.45 11.93 -36.27
C SER A 21 -4.54 10.98 -35.75
N GLN A 22 -4.72 10.95 -34.43
CA GLN A 22 -5.90 10.35 -33.82
C GLN A 22 -7.11 11.19 -34.24
N LYS A 23 -7.85 10.73 -35.24
CA LYS A 23 -9.23 11.14 -35.40
C LYS A 23 -9.95 10.79 -34.10
N LYS A 24 -10.24 11.79 -33.27
CA LYS A 24 -11.15 11.67 -32.14
C LYS A 24 -12.50 11.20 -32.69
N LYS A 25 -12.77 9.90 -32.61
CA LYS A 25 -14.15 9.42 -32.57
C LYS A 25 -14.73 10.03 -31.30
N ALA A 26 -15.84 10.74 -31.46
CA ALA A 26 -16.67 11.14 -30.33
C ALA A 26 -16.88 9.94 -29.42
N PRO A 27 -16.82 10.11 -28.07
CA PRO A 27 -17.12 9.02 -27.18
C PRO A 27 -18.53 8.55 -27.49
N VAL A 28 -18.67 7.28 -27.86
CA VAL A 28 -19.98 6.62 -27.74
C VAL A 28 -20.20 6.58 -26.23
N GLU A 29 -21.14 7.40 -25.76
CA GLU A 29 -21.71 7.27 -24.43
C GLU A 29 -22.35 5.88 -24.34
N ALA A 30 -21.55 4.89 -24.00
CA ALA A 30 -22.07 3.64 -23.53
C ALA A 30 -22.56 3.90 -22.11
N THR A 31 -23.85 4.28 -22.00
CA THR A 31 -24.55 4.24 -20.72
C THR A 31 -24.39 2.82 -20.19
N PRO A 32 -23.76 2.64 -19.00
CA PRO A 32 -23.64 1.31 -18.43
C PRO A 32 -25.05 0.75 -18.21
N PRO A 33 -25.24 -0.56 -18.44
CA PRO A 33 -26.54 -1.18 -18.23
C PRO A 33 -27.03 -0.97 -16.79
N PRO A 34 -28.31 -0.75 -16.56
CA PRO A 34 -28.88 -0.63 -15.21
C PRO A 34 -28.52 -1.88 -14.39
N VAL A 35 -28.35 -1.71 -13.07
CA VAL A 35 -27.94 -2.79 -12.13
C VAL A 35 -28.86 -4.02 -12.21
N ASN A 36 -30.06 -3.86 -12.71
CA ASN A 36 -31.11 -4.89 -12.84
C ASN A 36 -31.17 -5.57 -14.22
N GLU A 37 -30.29 -5.22 -15.18
CA GLU A 37 -30.20 -6.01 -16.39
C GLU A 37 -29.47 -7.32 -16.10
N GLU A 38 -30.09 -8.42 -16.58
CA GLU A 38 -29.55 -9.77 -16.45
C GLU A 38 -28.18 -9.87 -17.15
N PHE A 39 -27.08 -9.84 -16.38
CA PHE A 39 -25.74 -9.97 -16.93
C PHE A 39 -25.54 -11.40 -17.42
N LYS A 40 -25.40 -11.58 -18.74
CA LYS A 40 -25.20 -12.89 -19.34
C LYS A 40 -23.73 -13.30 -19.26
N PHE A 41 -23.43 -14.29 -18.42
CA PHE A 41 -22.11 -14.87 -18.31
C PHE A 41 -21.77 -15.71 -19.53
N GLY A 42 -20.68 -15.38 -20.19
CA GLY A 42 -20.07 -16.22 -21.22
C GLY A 42 -18.99 -17.13 -20.62
N LYS A 43 -18.52 -18.11 -21.41
CA LYS A 43 -17.44 -19.02 -20.99
C LYS A 43 -16.23 -18.28 -20.42
N VAL A 44 -15.82 -17.17 -21.01
CA VAL A 44 -14.67 -16.36 -20.60
C VAL A 44 -14.86 -15.78 -19.19
N ASP A 45 -16.09 -15.43 -18.85
CA ASP A 45 -16.40 -14.85 -17.54
C ASP A 45 -16.42 -15.93 -16.47
N LEU A 46 -16.90 -17.13 -16.79
CA LEU A 46 -16.87 -18.28 -15.89
C LEU A 46 -15.45 -18.79 -15.68
N ASP A 47 -14.62 -18.85 -16.73
CA ASP A 47 -13.18 -19.18 -16.62
C ASP A 47 -12.46 -18.17 -15.71
N LEU A 48 -12.80 -16.87 -15.81
CA LEU A 48 -12.27 -15.84 -14.92
C LEU A 48 -12.71 -16.05 -13.47
N LEU A 49 -13.99 -16.35 -13.22
CA LEU A 49 -14.51 -16.63 -11.88
C LEU A 49 -13.79 -17.80 -11.20
N GLU A 50 -13.55 -18.90 -11.91
CA GLU A 50 -12.81 -20.04 -11.38
C GLU A 50 -11.40 -19.64 -10.94
N GLN A 51 -10.71 -18.84 -11.76
CA GLN A 51 -9.37 -18.33 -11.41
C GLN A 51 -9.40 -17.40 -10.19
N VAL A 52 -10.42 -16.56 -10.08
CA VAL A 52 -10.65 -15.66 -8.95
C VAL A 52 -10.87 -16.45 -7.66
N ASP A 53 -11.69 -17.49 -7.70
CA ASP A 53 -11.96 -18.33 -6.53
C ASP A 53 -10.72 -19.13 -6.09
N LEU A 54 -9.86 -19.51 -7.02
CA LEU A 54 -8.55 -20.10 -6.72
C LEU A 54 -7.63 -19.10 -6.02
N LEU A 55 -7.60 -17.85 -6.50
CA LEU A 55 -6.80 -16.77 -5.92
C LEU A 55 -7.28 -16.44 -4.50
N ASP A 56 -8.58 -16.30 -4.30
CA ASP A 56 -9.22 -16.03 -3.01
C ASP A 56 -8.80 -17.08 -1.96
N ARG A 57 -8.88 -18.38 -2.32
CA ARG A 57 -8.41 -19.48 -1.46
C ARG A 57 -6.91 -19.46 -1.20
N ARG A 58 -6.10 -18.97 -2.14
CA ARG A 58 -4.65 -18.85 -1.94
C ARG A 58 -4.30 -17.73 -0.98
N PHE A 59 -4.96 -16.59 -1.05
CA PHE A 59 -4.73 -15.50 -0.09
C PHE A 59 -4.96 -15.98 1.34
N GLU A 60 -6.00 -16.78 1.58
CA GLU A 60 -6.27 -17.37 2.89
C GLU A 60 -5.18 -18.41 3.26
N ARG A 61 -4.90 -19.38 2.38
CA ARG A 61 -3.96 -20.47 2.65
C ARG A 61 -2.53 -20.01 2.87
N ASP A 62 -2.08 -19.01 2.08
CA ASP A 62 -0.69 -18.53 2.10
C ASP A 62 -0.46 -17.46 3.20
N GLY A 63 -1.46 -17.23 4.08
CA GLY A 63 -1.37 -16.33 5.24
C GLY A 63 -1.29 -14.85 4.85
N LEU A 64 -1.78 -14.48 3.65
CA LEU A 64 -1.81 -13.09 3.19
C LEU A 64 -2.97 -12.31 3.79
N VAL A 65 -4.06 -12.99 4.13
CA VAL A 65 -5.17 -12.39 4.89
C VAL A 65 -4.72 -12.20 6.33
N LEU A 66 -5.01 -11.03 6.89
CA LEU A 66 -4.75 -10.76 8.30
C LEU A 66 -5.66 -11.65 9.17
N GLU A 67 -5.05 -12.52 9.98
CA GLU A 67 -5.74 -13.40 10.92
C GLU A 67 -6.13 -12.63 12.20
N ASP A 68 -6.88 -11.54 12.02
CA ASP A 68 -7.50 -10.77 13.11
C ASP A 68 -9.01 -10.68 12.87
N GLU A 69 -9.74 -11.48 13.64
CA GLU A 69 -11.20 -11.57 13.53
C GLU A 69 -11.87 -10.21 13.79
N ALA A 70 -11.36 -9.42 14.73
CA ALA A 70 -11.92 -8.12 15.07
C ALA A 70 -11.83 -7.13 13.89
N THR A 71 -10.68 -7.06 13.24
CA THR A 71 -10.46 -6.23 12.05
C THR A 71 -11.32 -6.71 10.87
N ASN A 72 -11.38 -8.02 10.60
CA ASN A 72 -12.18 -8.55 9.51
C ASN A 72 -13.68 -8.38 9.75
N ALA A 73 -14.17 -8.55 10.99
CA ALA A 73 -15.55 -8.27 11.36
C ALA A 73 -15.89 -6.77 11.24
N TYR A 74 -14.94 -5.90 11.57
CA TYR A 74 -15.09 -4.46 11.39
C TYR A 74 -15.24 -4.08 9.91
N LEU A 75 -14.39 -4.60 9.04
CA LEU A 75 -14.50 -4.43 7.58
C LEU A 75 -15.83 -4.97 7.05
N ALA A 76 -16.24 -6.16 7.51
CA ALA A 76 -17.51 -6.76 7.10
C ALA A 76 -18.71 -5.94 7.55
N ARG A 77 -18.69 -5.34 8.75
CA ARG A 77 -19.75 -4.44 9.22
C ARG A 77 -19.90 -3.22 8.30
N ILE A 78 -18.80 -2.55 7.99
CA ILE A 78 -18.80 -1.39 7.09
C ILE A 78 -19.27 -1.81 5.69
N GLY A 79 -18.67 -2.85 5.12
CA GLY A 79 -18.99 -3.30 3.78
C GLY A 79 -20.46 -3.73 3.64
N ASN A 80 -20.98 -4.49 4.60
CA ASN A 80 -22.39 -4.91 4.58
C ASN A 80 -23.37 -3.75 4.75
N SER A 81 -23.00 -2.68 5.46
CA SER A 81 -23.85 -1.48 5.57
C SER A 81 -23.95 -0.70 4.25
N LEU A 82 -22.93 -0.81 3.40
CA LEU A 82 -22.87 -0.16 2.09
C LEU A 82 -23.58 -0.95 0.99
N VAL A 83 -23.69 -2.28 1.13
CA VAL A 83 -24.40 -3.12 0.14
C VAL A 83 -25.90 -2.78 0.18
N PRO A 84 -26.52 -2.44 -0.96
CA PRO A 84 -27.96 -2.14 -1.01
C PRO A 84 -28.80 -3.31 -0.49
N LYS A 85 -29.79 -3.01 0.37
CA LYS A 85 -30.65 -4.02 0.98
C LYS A 85 -31.36 -4.86 -0.08
N GLY A 86 -31.28 -6.17 0.05
CA GLY A 86 -31.92 -7.12 -0.86
C GLY A 86 -31.20 -7.32 -2.20
N LEU A 87 -30.05 -6.70 -2.40
CA LEU A 87 -29.26 -6.91 -3.61
C LEU A 87 -28.66 -8.33 -3.62
N THR A 88 -29.06 -9.11 -4.60
CA THR A 88 -28.47 -10.42 -4.91
C THR A 88 -27.89 -10.36 -6.31
N LEU A 89 -26.65 -10.73 -6.46
CA LEU A 89 -25.96 -10.78 -7.74
C LEU A 89 -25.47 -12.19 -8.00
N GLU A 90 -25.71 -12.69 -9.21
CA GLU A 90 -25.23 -14.02 -9.63
C GLU A 90 -23.71 -14.11 -9.50
N HIS A 91 -23.21 -15.21 -8.94
CA HIS A 91 -21.79 -15.48 -8.66
C HIS A 91 -21.09 -14.48 -7.73
N VAL A 92 -21.83 -13.70 -6.92
CA VAL A 92 -21.27 -12.77 -5.95
C VAL A 92 -21.59 -13.21 -4.53
N LYS A 93 -20.53 -13.36 -3.71
CA LYS A 93 -20.64 -13.55 -2.26
C LYS A 93 -19.77 -12.49 -1.59
N TRP A 94 -20.42 -11.56 -0.90
CA TRP A 94 -19.70 -10.47 -0.25
C TRP A 94 -18.77 -10.98 0.85
N LYS A 95 -17.50 -10.68 0.70
CA LYS A 95 -16.46 -10.92 1.71
C LYS A 95 -15.60 -9.66 1.83
N PHE A 96 -15.24 -9.29 3.05
CA PHE A 96 -14.41 -8.13 3.35
C PHE A 96 -13.25 -8.58 4.20
N ARG A 97 -12.01 -8.39 3.75
CA ARG A 97 -10.81 -8.91 4.39
C ARG A 97 -9.68 -7.89 4.39
N ALA A 98 -8.91 -7.86 5.47
CA ALA A 98 -7.64 -7.15 5.53
C ALA A 98 -6.51 -8.00 4.95
N LEU A 99 -5.66 -7.41 4.10
CA LEU A 99 -4.42 -8.04 3.63
C LEU A 99 -3.22 -7.52 4.42
N ARG A 100 -2.31 -8.42 4.74
CA ARG A 100 -1.02 -8.14 5.40
C ARG A 100 -0.03 -7.53 4.41
N ASP A 101 -0.28 -6.31 4.00
CA ASP A 101 0.57 -5.56 3.08
C ASP A 101 0.68 -4.11 3.55
N PRO A 102 1.89 -3.61 3.85
CA PRO A 102 2.08 -2.23 4.27
C PRO A 102 1.99 -1.23 3.11
N GLN A 103 1.81 -1.70 1.89
CA GLN A 103 1.54 -0.85 0.75
C GLN A 103 0.07 -0.45 0.73
N PRO A 104 -0.25 0.86 0.68
CA PRO A 104 -1.62 1.32 0.61
C PRO A 104 -2.32 0.85 -0.67
N ASN A 105 -3.30 -0.03 -0.52
CA ASN A 105 -4.14 -0.49 -1.63
C ASN A 105 -5.48 -1.06 -1.15
N ALA A 106 -6.46 -1.07 -2.05
CA ALA A 106 -7.69 -1.85 -1.94
C ALA A 106 -8.09 -2.33 -3.33
N PHE A 107 -8.76 -3.46 -3.40
CA PHE A 107 -9.28 -3.98 -4.66
C PHE A 107 -10.44 -4.94 -4.43
N ALA A 108 -11.28 -5.06 -5.45
CA ALA A 108 -12.40 -5.99 -5.47
C ALA A 108 -12.19 -7.11 -6.49
N LEU A 109 -12.51 -8.32 -6.09
CA LEU A 109 -12.59 -9.46 -6.99
C LEU A 109 -14.04 -9.62 -7.50
N PRO A 110 -14.24 -10.07 -8.75
CA PRO A 110 -15.57 -10.16 -9.35
C PRO A 110 -16.50 -11.19 -8.68
N ASN A 111 -15.99 -12.05 -7.78
CA ASN A 111 -16.78 -12.96 -6.95
C ASN A 111 -17.35 -12.29 -5.68
N GLY A 112 -17.07 -11.00 -5.44
CA GLY A 112 -17.55 -10.23 -4.29
C GLY A 112 -16.57 -10.14 -3.11
N SER A 113 -15.36 -10.69 -3.24
CA SER A 113 -14.31 -10.51 -2.23
C SER A 113 -13.65 -9.15 -2.39
N ILE A 114 -13.66 -8.35 -1.32
CA ILE A 114 -13.06 -7.02 -1.24
C ILE A 114 -11.92 -7.09 -0.22
N TYR A 115 -10.76 -6.67 -0.67
CA TYR A 115 -9.54 -6.64 0.11
C TYR A 115 -9.07 -5.21 0.35
N VAL A 116 -8.68 -4.93 1.60
CA VAL A 116 -8.08 -3.66 1.99
C VAL A 116 -6.75 -3.97 2.68
N THR A 117 -5.67 -3.34 2.27
CA THR A 117 -4.35 -3.60 2.87
C THR A 117 -4.21 -2.92 4.23
N THR A 118 -3.37 -3.50 5.10
CA THR A 118 -3.02 -2.90 6.39
C THR A 118 -2.43 -1.51 6.22
N GLY A 119 -1.61 -1.31 5.18
CA GLY A 119 -1.03 0.00 4.86
C GLY A 119 -2.07 1.06 4.52
N LEU A 120 -3.11 0.72 3.75
CA LEU A 120 -4.19 1.67 3.47
C LEU A 120 -4.97 2.00 4.75
N MET A 121 -5.37 0.98 5.53
CA MET A 121 -6.10 1.19 6.78
C MET A 121 -5.31 2.05 7.77
N SER A 122 -3.98 1.91 7.82
CA SER A 122 -3.08 2.70 8.67
C SER A 122 -2.94 4.17 8.22
N LEU A 123 -3.21 4.46 6.94
CA LEU A 123 -3.18 5.83 6.41
C LEU A 123 -4.46 6.62 6.67
N LEU A 124 -5.61 5.96 6.71
CA LEU A 124 -6.91 6.63 6.82
C LEU A 124 -7.07 7.34 8.19
N ASP A 125 -7.88 8.40 8.21
CA ASP A 125 -8.12 9.20 9.40
C ASP A 125 -9.39 8.79 10.15
N ASN A 126 -10.37 8.17 9.46
CA ASN A 126 -11.66 7.83 10.06
C ASN A 126 -12.37 6.68 9.32
N GLU A 127 -13.44 6.16 9.93
CA GLU A 127 -14.25 5.08 9.37
C GLU A 127 -14.88 5.46 8.03
N SER A 128 -15.26 6.72 7.85
CA SER A 128 -15.92 7.17 6.62
C SER A 128 -14.99 7.17 5.41
N GLN A 129 -13.69 7.40 5.62
CA GLN A 129 -12.69 7.23 4.56
C GLN A 129 -12.54 5.76 4.16
N LEU A 130 -12.59 4.84 5.13
CA LEU A 130 -12.58 3.41 4.84
C LEU A 130 -13.86 2.98 4.11
N ALA A 131 -15.02 3.51 4.53
CA ALA A 131 -16.29 3.29 3.85
C ALA A 131 -16.27 3.82 2.41
N ALA A 132 -15.65 4.97 2.16
CA ALA A 132 -15.51 5.53 0.82
C ALA A 132 -14.72 4.61 -0.12
N VAL A 133 -13.59 4.07 0.34
CA VAL A 133 -12.81 3.08 -0.41
C VAL A 133 -13.63 1.82 -0.69
N ILE A 134 -14.27 1.26 0.33
CA ILE A 134 -15.09 0.05 0.17
C ILE A 134 -16.27 0.29 -0.78
N ALA A 135 -16.94 1.45 -0.71
CA ALA A 135 -18.04 1.81 -1.60
C ALA A 135 -17.61 1.91 -3.07
N HIS A 136 -16.43 2.48 -3.31
CA HIS A 136 -15.81 2.52 -4.63
C HIS A 136 -15.56 1.10 -5.18
N GLU A 137 -14.95 0.23 -4.39
CA GLU A 137 -14.67 -1.17 -4.76
C GLU A 137 -15.95 -2.00 -4.96
N LEU A 138 -16.94 -1.82 -4.09
CA LEU A 138 -18.27 -2.45 -4.24
C LEU A 138 -18.90 -2.11 -5.59
N THR A 139 -18.76 -0.84 -6.03
CA THR A 139 -19.30 -0.42 -7.32
C THR A 139 -18.68 -1.18 -8.47
N HIS A 140 -17.35 -1.41 -8.46
CA HIS A 140 -16.69 -2.21 -9.49
C HIS A 140 -17.27 -3.63 -9.61
N VAL A 141 -17.60 -4.27 -8.50
CA VAL A 141 -18.27 -5.59 -8.50
C VAL A 141 -19.70 -5.49 -8.99
N MET A 142 -20.48 -4.57 -8.40
CA MET A 142 -21.91 -4.40 -8.70
C MET A 142 -22.16 -4.06 -10.17
N ARG A 143 -21.28 -3.25 -10.76
CA ARG A 143 -21.34 -2.81 -12.15
C ARG A 143 -20.59 -3.73 -13.11
N ARG A 144 -20.05 -4.86 -12.62
CA ARG A 144 -19.36 -5.87 -13.46
C ARG A 144 -18.15 -5.31 -14.22
N HIS A 145 -17.50 -4.26 -13.70
CA HIS A 145 -16.41 -3.56 -14.39
C HIS A 145 -15.27 -4.48 -14.81
N THR A 146 -14.89 -5.44 -13.95
CA THR A 146 -13.83 -6.42 -14.23
C THR A 146 -14.16 -7.29 -15.45
N TYR A 147 -15.42 -7.75 -15.57
CA TYR A 147 -15.84 -8.54 -16.75
C TYR A 147 -15.82 -7.70 -18.02
N MET A 148 -16.34 -6.47 -17.96
CA MET A 148 -16.36 -5.54 -19.11
C MET A 148 -14.93 -5.24 -19.57
N PHE A 149 -14.03 -4.96 -18.63
CA PHE A 149 -12.63 -4.72 -18.89
C PHE A 149 -11.95 -5.95 -19.53
N ASN A 150 -12.18 -7.15 -18.98
CA ASN A 150 -11.63 -8.40 -19.49
C ASN A 150 -12.10 -8.67 -20.93
N ARG A 151 -13.42 -8.55 -21.20
CA ARG A 151 -13.99 -8.73 -22.55
C ARG A 151 -13.39 -7.74 -23.55
N SER A 152 -13.25 -6.47 -23.18
CA SER A 152 -12.75 -5.39 -24.05
C SER A 152 -11.26 -5.52 -24.39
N ASN A 153 -10.46 -6.03 -23.47
CA ASN A 153 -8.99 -6.07 -23.60
C ASN A 153 -8.44 -7.46 -23.96
N ARG A 154 -9.27 -8.49 -24.08
CA ARG A 154 -8.85 -9.88 -24.34
C ARG A 154 -7.88 -10.03 -25.52
N LYS A 155 -8.14 -9.34 -26.64
CA LYS A 155 -7.26 -9.40 -27.83
C LYS A 155 -5.88 -8.82 -27.54
N LYS A 156 -5.79 -7.75 -26.77
CA LYS A 156 -4.52 -7.14 -26.38
C LYS A 156 -3.70 -8.08 -25.47
N PHE A 157 -4.38 -8.81 -24.57
CA PHE A 157 -3.72 -9.74 -23.66
C PHE A 157 -3.20 -11.00 -24.33
N LEU A 158 -3.89 -11.49 -25.35
CA LEU A 158 -3.40 -12.63 -26.15
C LEU A 158 -2.14 -12.30 -26.98
N THR A 159 -1.90 -11.02 -27.29
CA THR A 159 -0.73 -10.57 -28.05
C THR A 159 0.44 -10.11 -27.19
N MET A 160 0.21 -9.80 -25.92
CA MET A 160 1.27 -9.48 -24.97
C MET A 160 1.76 -10.75 -24.29
N ASN A 161 3.05 -10.99 -24.36
CA ASN A 161 3.72 -12.05 -23.59
C ASN A 161 3.81 -11.58 -22.13
N ILE A 162 2.65 -11.58 -21.45
CA ILE A 162 2.45 -10.99 -20.12
C ILE A 162 3.36 -11.64 -19.08
N MET A 163 3.70 -12.92 -19.26
CA MET A 163 4.63 -13.66 -18.41
C MET A 163 6.02 -13.01 -18.30
N SER A 164 6.49 -12.33 -19.36
CA SER A 164 7.78 -11.66 -19.34
C SER A 164 7.75 -10.28 -18.65
N ALA A 165 6.60 -9.60 -18.69
CA ALA A 165 6.43 -8.32 -18.03
C ALA A 165 6.26 -8.45 -16.50
N ILE A 166 5.70 -9.56 -16.05
CA ILE A 166 5.37 -9.82 -14.65
C ILE A 166 6.54 -10.50 -13.92
N GLY A 167 7.32 -11.36 -14.58
CA GLY A 167 8.55 -11.94 -14.04
C GLY A 167 9.66 -10.90 -13.79
N ALA A 168 9.52 -9.68 -14.33
CA ALA A 168 10.42 -8.57 -14.07
C ALA A 168 10.09 -7.80 -12.78
N TYR A 169 8.94 -8.04 -12.13
CA TYR A 169 8.44 -7.30 -10.97
C TYR A 169 8.49 -8.05 -9.65
N ALA A 170 9.13 -9.22 -9.58
CA ALA A 170 9.23 -10.04 -8.36
C ALA A 170 10.58 -9.92 -7.63
N PRO A 171 10.82 -8.91 -6.81
CA PRO A 171 11.86 -8.93 -5.79
C PRO A 171 11.26 -9.38 -4.45
N GLY A 172 12.04 -10.19 -3.72
CA GLY A 172 11.64 -10.91 -2.53
C GLY A 172 10.99 -10.07 -1.43
N GLY A 173 9.84 -10.54 -0.99
CA GLY A 173 9.02 -9.98 0.07
C GLY A 173 7.60 -10.53 -0.03
N ILE A 174 6.74 -10.24 0.95
CA ILE A 174 5.31 -10.61 0.94
C ILE A 174 4.63 -10.07 -0.32
N VAL A 175 4.98 -8.85 -0.74
CA VAL A 175 4.53 -8.24 -2.01
C VAL A 175 5.00 -9.07 -3.22
N GLY A 176 6.23 -9.52 -3.23
CA GLY A 176 6.74 -10.44 -4.25
C GLY A 176 6.00 -11.77 -4.28
N ALA A 177 5.61 -12.31 -3.12
CA ALA A 177 4.80 -13.53 -3.02
C ALA A 177 3.37 -13.31 -3.53
N VAL A 178 2.72 -12.17 -3.20
CA VAL A 178 1.40 -11.79 -3.73
C VAL A 178 1.47 -11.63 -5.24
N ILE A 179 2.44 -10.89 -5.76
CA ILE A 179 2.64 -10.72 -7.20
C ILE A 179 2.93 -12.07 -7.86
N THR A 180 3.77 -12.93 -7.29
CA THR A 180 4.08 -14.25 -7.85
C THR A 180 2.85 -15.15 -7.87
N VAL A 181 2.05 -15.17 -6.80
CA VAL A 181 0.78 -15.91 -6.72
C VAL A 181 -0.22 -15.41 -7.75
N VAL A 182 -0.38 -14.10 -7.84
CA VAL A 182 -1.28 -13.44 -8.79
C VAL A 182 -0.83 -13.69 -10.24
N THR A 183 0.48 -13.65 -10.52
CA THR A 183 1.01 -13.87 -11.88
C THR A 183 0.89 -15.32 -12.37
N THR A 184 0.88 -16.27 -11.45
CA THR A 184 0.78 -17.69 -11.81
C THR A 184 -0.65 -18.16 -12.05
N ILE A 185 -1.66 -17.46 -11.49
CA ILE A 185 -3.03 -17.96 -11.46
C ILE A 185 -4.02 -17.11 -12.23
N ALA A 186 -3.89 -15.79 -12.18
CA ALA A 186 -4.88 -14.90 -12.75
C ALA A 186 -4.24 -13.68 -13.44
N PRO A 187 -3.54 -13.89 -14.57
CA PRO A 187 -2.93 -12.78 -15.29
C PRO A 187 -3.92 -11.67 -15.64
N PHE A 188 -5.21 -11.99 -15.73
CA PHE A 188 -6.27 -11.03 -16.07
C PHE A 188 -6.75 -10.16 -14.89
N ILE A 189 -6.74 -10.69 -13.67
CA ILE A 189 -7.11 -9.91 -12.46
C ILE A 189 -6.01 -8.90 -12.14
N VAL A 190 -4.75 -9.36 -12.17
CA VAL A 190 -3.59 -8.48 -12.03
C VAL A 190 -3.59 -7.38 -13.06
N ILE A 191 -4.03 -7.68 -14.26
CA ILE A 191 -4.05 -6.71 -15.36
C ILE A 191 -5.11 -5.63 -15.12
N ALA A 192 -6.32 -5.98 -14.68
CA ALA A 192 -7.32 -4.97 -14.29
C ALA A 192 -6.79 -4.08 -13.16
N THR A 193 -6.14 -4.69 -12.16
CA THR A 193 -5.51 -4.00 -11.03
C THR A 193 -4.25 -3.20 -11.43
N ILE A 194 -3.43 -3.67 -12.37
CA ILE A 194 -2.18 -2.99 -12.79
C ILE A 194 -2.40 -1.90 -13.85
N PHE A 195 -3.37 -2.08 -14.77
CA PHE A 195 -3.59 -1.14 -15.89
C PHE A 195 -4.74 -0.16 -15.66
N GLY A 196 -5.47 -0.31 -14.55
CA GLY A 196 -6.57 0.56 -14.16
C GLY A 196 -7.81 0.45 -15.04
N TYR A 197 -8.92 0.84 -14.49
CA TYR A 197 -10.16 0.98 -15.22
C TYR A 197 -10.15 2.24 -16.11
N SER A 198 -11.05 2.31 -17.09
CA SER A 198 -11.21 3.54 -17.85
C SER A 198 -11.73 4.67 -16.97
N ARG A 199 -11.47 5.92 -17.36
CA ARG A 199 -11.95 7.10 -16.63
C ARG A 199 -13.46 7.10 -16.42
N ASP A 200 -14.22 6.57 -17.35
CA ASP A 200 -15.68 6.50 -17.26
C ASP A 200 -16.12 5.50 -16.18
N LEU A 201 -15.46 4.33 -16.09
CA LEU A 201 -15.72 3.33 -15.05
C LEU A 201 -15.31 3.83 -13.67
N GLU A 202 -14.19 4.54 -13.56
CA GLU A 202 -13.75 5.20 -12.33
C GLU A 202 -14.77 6.27 -11.88
N ARG A 203 -15.23 7.09 -12.82
CA ARG A 203 -16.25 8.10 -12.53
C ARG A 203 -17.57 7.47 -12.06
N GLU A 204 -17.98 6.38 -12.68
CA GLU A 204 -19.16 5.63 -12.23
C GLU A 204 -18.95 5.07 -10.83
N ALA A 205 -17.78 4.47 -10.54
CA ALA A 205 -17.44 3.93 -9.24
C ALA A 205 -17.49 5.00 -8.14
N ASP A 206 -16.94 6.19 -8.43
CA ASP A 206 -16.97 7.32 -7.50
C ASP A 206 -18.40 7.81 -7.22
N LEU A 207 -19.18 8.08 -8.25
CA LEU A 207 -20.52 8.65 -8.08
C LEU A 207 -21.49 7.66 -7.42
N LYS A 208 -21.43 6.39 -7.80
CA LYS A 208 -22.24 5.33 -7.17
C LYS A 208 -21.76 5.00 -5.77
N GLY A 209 -20.44 5.05 -5.53
CA GLY A 209 -19.88 4.97 -4.20
C GLY A 209 -20.42 6.04 -3.26
N ILE A 210 -20.49 7.29 -3.73
CA ILE A 210 -21.10 8.40 -2.97
C ILE A 210 -22.57 8.12 -2.65
N ASP A 211 -23.37 7.63 -3.62
CA ASP A 211 -24.78 7.29 -3.38
C ASP A 211 -24.92 6.20 -2.29
N MET A 212 -24.03 5.20 -2.28
CA MET A 212 -24.00 4.16 -1.23
C MET A 212 -23.56 4.74 0.13
N MET A 213 -22.55 5.60 0.17
CA MET A 213 -22.12 6.28 1.41
C MET A 213 -23.29 7.04 2.05
N ILE A 214 -24.00 7.87 1.29
CA ILE A 214 -25.15 8.64 1.78
C ILE A 214 -26.22 7.70 2.32
N SER A 215 -26.54 6.63 1.59
CA SER A 215 -27.55 5.64 2.00
C SER A 215 -27.20 4.88 3.28
N ALA A 216 -25.92 4.75 3.57
CA ALA A 216 -25.37 4.09 4.76
C ALA A 216 -24.94 5.10 5.86
N GLU A 217 -25.36 6.36 5.75
CA GLU A 217 -25.05 7.44 6.70
C GLU A 217 -23.56 7.71 6.88
N TYR A 218 -22.77 7.58 5.80
CA TYR A 218 -21.39 8.06 5.73
C TYR A 218 -21.32 9.40 4.99
N PRO A 219 -20.56 10.38 5.50
CA PRO A 219 -20.41 11.69 4.85
C PRO A 219 -19.71 11.56 3.50
N PRO A 220 -20.36 12.00 2.41
CA PRO A 220 -19.86 11.78 1.04
C PRO A 220 -18.57 12.55 0.72
N GLU A 221 -18.27 13.62 1.47
CA GLU A 221 -17.04 14.42 1.31
C GLU A 221 -15.77 13.61 1.62
N GLU A 222 -15.91 12.53 2.40
CA GLU A 222 -14.79 11.68 2.75
C GLU A 222 -14.28 10.88 1.53
N MET A 223 -15.06 10.73 0.47
CA MET A 223 -14.56 10.25 -0.82
C MET A 223 -13.47 11.15 -1.39
N VAL A 224 -13.64 12.47 -1.30
CA VAL A 224 -12.62 13.44 -1.73
C VAL A 224 -11.47 13.51 -0.74
N SER A 225 -11.76 13.40 0.55
CA SER A 225 -10.74 13.44 1.61
C SER A 225 -9.75 12.29 1.47
N VAL A 226 -10.23 11.06 1.25
CA VAL A 226 -9.36 9.90 1.03
C VAL A 226 -8.50 10.03 -0.23
N MET A 227 -9.07 10.55 -1.32
CA MET A 227 -8.29 10.79 -2.54
C MET A 227 -7.18 11.82 -2.33
N LYS A 228 -7.45 12.91 -1.58
CA LYS A 228 -6.43 13.90 -1.21
C LYS A 228 -5.35 13.28 -0.32
N LEU A 229 -5.73 12.41 0.61
CA LEU A 229 -4.78 11.70 1.47
C LEU A 229 -3.87 10.79 0.65
N LEU A 230 -4.45 10.01 -0.26
CA LEU A 230 -3.71 9.10 -1.15
C LEU A 230 -2.85 9.84 -2.18
N ASN A 231 -3.19 11.11 -2.50
CA ASN A 231 -2.38 11.96 -3.38
C ASN A 231 -1.09 12.48 -2.70
N LYS A 232 -0.91 12.25 -1.39
CA LYS A 232 0.34 12.56 -0.70
C LYS A 232 1.32 11.41 -0.94
N ASP A 233 2.39 11.69 -1.67
CA ASP A 233 3.46 10.72 -1.87
C ASP A 233 4.37 10.68 -0.64
N ILE A 234 4.30 9.61 0.14
CA ILE A 234 5.08 9.41 1.36
C ILE A 234 6.42 8.73 1.04
N GLU A 235 6.42 7.75 0.15
CA GLU A 235 7.61 6.97 -0.19
C GLU A 235 8.30 7.39 -1.48
N GLY A 236 7.65 8.22 -2.31
CA GLY A 236 8.22 8.76 -3.56
C GLY A 236 8.12 7.85 -4.78
N GLU A 237 7.90 6.56 -4.63
CA GLU A 237 7.86 5.63 -5.77
C GLU A 237 6.72 4.60 -5.71
N GLU A 238 6.18 4.31 -4.55
CA GLU A 238 5.40 3.09 -4.33
C GLU A 238 3.91 3.29 -4.07
N VAL A 239 3.45 4.49 -3.79
CA VAL A 239 2.01 4.84 -3.81
C VAL A 239 1.43 4.69 -5.22
N ARG A 240 2.30 4.51 -6.23
CA ARG A 240 1.93 4.34 -7.63
C ARG A 240 1.09 3.10 -7.94
N LEU A 241 1.09 2.04 -7.13
CA LEU A 241 0.24 0.89 -7.43
C LEU A 241 -1.23 1.26 -7.31
N PHE A 242 -1.65 1.92 -6.23
CA PHE A 242 -3.02 2.45 -6.13
C PHE A 242 -3.36 3.40 -7.29
N TYR A 243 -2.40 4.25 -7.72
CA TYR A 243 -2.59 5.16 -8.86
C TYR A 243 -2.67 4.45 -10.21
N ASN A 244 -1.99 3.32 -10.38
CA ASN A 244 -2.04 2.57 -11.63
C ASN A 244 -3.39 1.88 -11.81
N ASP A 245 -3.99 1.45 -10.70
CA ASP A 245 -5.29 0.79 -10.69
C ASP A 245 -6.43 1.79 -10.84
N HIS A 246 -6.24 3.03 -10.32
CA HIS A 246 -7.25 4.09 -10.29
C HIS A 246 -6.67 5.42 -10.82
N PRO A 247 -6.51 5.56 -12.14
CA PRO A 247 -5.83 6.71 -12.74
C PRO A 247 -6.57 8.04 -12.57
N ALA A 248 -5.88 9.15 -12.82
CA ALA A 248 -6.42 10.50 -12.88
C ALA A 248 -6.95 11.06 -11.54
N LEU A 249 -6.29 10.75 -10.41
CA LEU A 249 -6.73 11.13 -9.07
C LEU A 249 -7.00 12.63 -8.92
N GLN A 250 -6.14 13.51 -9.45
CA GLN A 250 -6.36 14.95 -9.40
C GLN A 250 -7.61 15.38 -10.18
N GLU A 251 -7.87 14.75 -11.33
CA GLU A 251 -9.09 14.99 -12.10
C GLU A 251 -10.32 14.54 -11.31
N ARG A 252 -10.22 13.38 -10.62
CA ARG A 252 -11.29 12.83 -9.76
C ARG A 252 -11.57 13.78 -8.58
N ILE A 253 -10.56 14.25 -7.88
CA ILE A 253 -10.69 15.26 -6.81
C ILE A 253 -11.44 16.49 -7.30
N ASN A 254 -11.09 17.00 -8.49
CA ASN A 254 -11.68 18.22 -9.04
C ASN A 254 -13.17 18.05 -9.36
N TYR A 255 -13.56 17.01 -10.12
CA TYR A 255 -14.97 16.84 -10.47
C TYR A 255 -15.85 16.43 -9.28
N LEU A 256 -15.32 15.63 -8.35
CA LEU A 256 -16.06 15.24 -7.14
C LEU A 256 -16.25 16.44 -6.20
N SER A 257 -15.23 17.28 -6.02
CA SER A 257 -15.38 18.51 -5.24
C SER A 257 -16.47 19.41 -5.84
N SER A 258 -16.53 19.51 -7.18
CA SER A 258 -17.59 20.28 -7.86
C SER A 258 -18.96 19.62 -7.73
N TYR A 259 -19.04 18.28 -7.84
CA TYR A 259 -20.26 17.51 -7.69
C TYR A 259 -20.87 17.66 -6.29
N LEU A 260 -20.02 17.50 -5.25
CA LEU A 260 -20.45 17.64 -3.86
C LEU A 260 -20.78 19.07 -3.47
N GLY A 261 -20.04 20.06 -4.00
CA GLY A 261 -20.33 21.49 -3.77
C GLY A 261 -21.69 21.95 -4.34
N ALA A 262 -22.22 21.23 -5.34
CA ALA A 262 -23.57 21.44 -5.87
C ALA A 262 -24.67 20.71 -5.09
N ARG A 263 -24.33 19.81 -4.18
CA ARG A 263 -25.22 19.00 -3.34
C ARG A 263 -25.11 19.47 -1.89
N ALA A 264 -26.18 20.01 -1.37
CA ALA A 264 -26.31 20.33 0.06
C ALA A 264 -26.96 19.14 0.80
N ASP A 265 -26.22 18.03 0.95
CA ASP A 265 -26.71 16.90 1.74
C ASP A 265 -26.69 17.25 3.23
N LYS A 266 -27.76 16.85 3.94
CA LYS A 266 -27.86 17.10 5.37
C LYS A 266 -26.90 16.17 6.12
N VAL A 267 -26.01 16.75 6.93
CA VAL A 267 -25.17 16.00 7.86
C VAL A 267 -26.06 15.44 8.97
N THR A 268 -25.98 14.12 9.16
CA THR A 268 -26.68 13.43 10.27
C THR A 268 -25.74 13.25 11.47
N PRO A 269 -26.29 13.07 12.71
CA PRO A 269 -25.46 12.73 13.86
C PRO A 269 -24.60 11.47 13.66
N GLN A 270 -25.12 10.49 12.91
CA GLN A 270 -24.36 9.27 12.59
C GLN A 270 -23.19 9.55 11.65
N MET A 271 -23.36 10.45 10.69
CA MET A 271 -22.25 10.89 9.80
C MET A 271 -21.10 11.53 10.61
N GLU A 272 -21.43 12.35 11.62
CA GLU A 272 -20.39 12.94 12.49
C GLU A 272 -19.67 11.87 13.32
N LEU A 273 -20.40 10.89 13.88
CA LEU A 273 -19.79 9.77 14.60
C LEU A 273 -18.86 8.94 13.70
N ASN A 274 -19.27 8.69 12.47
CA ASN A 274 -18.48 7.92 11.49
C ASN A 274 -17.23 8.67 11.03
N ARG A 275 -17.15 9.99 11.27
CA ARG A 275 -15.99 10.85 10.97
C ARG A 275 -15.04 10.98 12.16
N GLU A 276 -15.37 10.44 13.34
CA GLU A 276 -14.57 10.62 14.54
C GLU A 276 -13.21 9.92 14.42
N LYS A 277 -12.16 10.72 14.29
CA LYS A 277 -10.78 10.25 14.15
C LYS A 277 -10.32 9.43 15.36
N ALA A 278 -10.64 9.90 16.57
CA ALA A 278 -10.21 9.24 17.79
C ALA A 278 -10.80 7.83 17.95
N ALA A 279 -12.07 7.63 17.55
CA ALA A 279 -12.71 6.32 17.58
C ALA A 279 -12.04 5.35 16.60
N TYR A 280 -11.69 5.83 15.40
CA TYR A 280 -11.00 5.05 14.39
C TYR A 280 -9.59 4.64 14.85
N PHE A 281 -8.80 5.59 15.35
CA PHE A 281 -7.43 5.33 15.81
C PHE A 281 -7.40 4.34 16.97
N ARG A 282 -8.25 4.49 17.99
CA ARG A 282 -8.35 3.51 19.10
C ARG A 282 -8.60 2.09 18.59
N LYS A 283 -9.42 1.95 17.56
CA LYS A 283 -9.73 0.65 16.96
C LYS A 283 -8.59 0.12 16.11
N MET A 284 -7.91 0.99 15.36
CA MET A 284 -6.85 0.61 14.42
C MET A 284 -5.46 0.54 15.06
N GLU A 285 -5.28 1.00 16.29
CA GLU A 285 -3.97 1.04 16.95
C GLU A 285 -3.21 -0.29 16.90
N PRO A 286 -3.79 -1.47 17.23
CA PRO A 286 -3.08 -2.74 17.11
C PRO A 286 -2.68 -3.08 15.67
N LEU A 287 -3.56 -2.80 14.70
CA LEU A 287 -3.28 -3.00 13.28
C LEU A 287 -2.16 -2.06 12.81
N MET A 288 -2.17 -0.79 13.22
CA MET A 288 -1.14 0.18 12.85
C MET A 288 0.24 -0.22 13.38
N ARG A 289 0.33 -0.73 14.62
CA ARG A 289 1.57 -1.29 15.17
C ARG A 289 2.08 -2.48 14.35
N HIS A 290 1.18 -3.38 13.97
CA HIS A 290 1.52 -4.49 13.08
C HIS A 290 2.00 -4.01 11.71
N ASP A 291 1.34 -3.00 11.15
CA ASP A 291 1.69 -2.41 9.86
C ASP A 291 3.06 -1.72 9.88
N ILE A 292 3.39 -1.00 10.96
CA ILE A 292 4.74 -0.42 11.16
C ILE A 292 5.81 -1.52 11.10
N GLN A 293 5.57 -2.64 11.78
CA GLN A 293 6.49 -3.78 11.75
C GLN A 293 6.63 -4.37 10.35
N LEU A 294 5.51 -4.53 9.62
CA LEU A 294 5.53 -5.00 8.23
C LEU A 294 6.27 -4.03 7.33
N ALA A 295 6.05 -2.72 7.49
CA ALA A 295 6.72 -1.68 6.72
C ALA A 295 8.25 -1.70 6.94
N ILE A 296 8.70 -1.84 8.19
CA ILE A 296 10.12 -2.01 8.51
C ILE A 296 10.68 -3.27 7.84
N ASN A 297 10.00 -4.41 7.97
CA ASN A 297 10.47 -5.70 7.44
C ASN A 297 10.52 -5.74 5.91
N THR A 298 9.73 -4.90 5.24
CA THR A 298 9.67 -4.80 3.77
C THR A 298 10.43 -3.62 3.19
N GLY A 299 11.21 -2.89 4.04
CA GLY A 299 12.04 -1.75 3.60
C GLY A 299 11.27 -0.44 3.35
N ARG A 300 10.01 -0.34 3.79
CA ARG A 300 9.16 0.86 3.67
C ARG A 300 9.33 1.77 4.88
N PHE A 301 10.56 2.22 5.09
CA PHE A 301 10.94 2.90 6.32
C PHE A 301 10.27 4.26 6.53
N ARG A 302 9.99 5.01 5.46
CA ARG A 302 9.28 6.30 5.56
C ARG A 302 7.83 6.11 5.94
N SER A 303 7.16 5.11 5.37
CA SER A 303 5.80 4.72 5.75
C SER A 303 5.75 4.31 7.22
N ALA A 304 6.75 3.54 7.70
CA ALA A 304 6.85 3.16 9.10
C ALA A 304 6.94 4.39 10.01
N VAL A 305 7.82 5.36 9.69
CA VAL A 305 7.93 6.62 10.45
C VAL A 305 6.63 7.40 10.41
N TYR A 306 6.00 7.52 9.24
CA TYR A 306 4.76 8.27 9.09
C TYR A 306 3.62 7.68 9.94
N VAL A 307 3.41 6.37 9.87
CA VAL A 307 2.34 5.70 10.64
C VAL A 307 2.66 5.74 12.14
N ALA A 308 3.91 5.49 12.55
CA ALA A 308 4.31 5.54 13.95
C ALA A 308 4.17 6.94 14.56
N GLN A 309 4.51 8.00 13.81
CA GLN A 309 4.31 9.38 14.26
C GLN A 309 2.82 9.68 14.49
N ARG A 310 1.94 9.25 13.58
CA ARG A 310 0.48 9.41 13.75
C ARG A 310 -0.05 8.71 15.00
N LEU A 311 0.49 7.54 15.35
CA LEU A 311 0.13 6.84 16.58
C LEU A 311 0.57 7.61 17.82
N VAL A 312 1.82 8.09 17.83
CA VAL A 312 2.34 8.88 18.96
C VAL A 312 1.59 10.19 19.12
N ASP A 313 1.25 10.87 18.00
CA ASP A 313 0.45 12.11 18.04
C ASP A 313 -0.95 11.87 18.61
N PHE A 314 -1.50 10.68 18.42
CA PHE A 314 -2.82 10.29 18.93
C PHE A 314 -2.77 9.75 20.37
N HIS A 315 -1.85 8.81 20.65
CA HIS A 315 -1.72 8.11 21.92
C HIS A 315 -0.23 7.86 22.21
N PRO A 316 0.45 8.77 22.95
CA PRO A 316 1.89 8.69 23.21
C PRO A 316 2.21 7.72 24.37
N ASP A 317 1.77 6.46 24.29
CA ASP A 317 2.17 5.43 25.23
C ASP A 317 3.57 4.87 24.94
N SER A 318 4.11 4.08 25.87
CA SER A 318 5.47 3.53 25.75
C SER A 318 5.65 2.67 24.51
N GLU A 319 4.63 1.89 24.11
CA GLU A 319 4.73 1.01 22.95
C GLU A 319 4.69 1.77 21.63
N ASN A 320 3.84 2.80 21.50
CA ASN A 320 3.79 3.64 20.30
C ASN A 320 5.09 4.44 20.13
N VAL A 321 5.62 4.99 21.23
CA VAL A 321 6.91 5.69 21.21
C VAL A 321 8.06 4.74 20.87
N PHE A 322 8.04 3.51 21.39
CA PHE A 322 9.00 2.46 20.98
C PHE A 322 8.94 2.20 19.47
N TRP A 323 7.76 2.04 18.89
CA TRP A 323 7.63 1.79 17.45
C TRP A 323 8.12 2.97 16.59
N LEU A 324 7.93 4.19 17.06
CA LEU A 324 8.50 5.37 16.39
C LEU A 324 10.04 5.37 16.48
N ALA A 325 10.60 4.97 17.62
CA ALA A 325 12.05 4.81 17.77
C ALA A 325 12.61 3.75 16.79
N GLU A 326 11.95 2.58 16.69
CA GLU A 326 12.31 1.51 15.74
C GLU A 326 12.25 2.00 14.29
N ALA A 327 11.22 2.76 13.92
CA ALA A 327 11.08 3.33 12.59
C ALA A 327 12.23 4.29 12.25
N TYR A 328 12.61 5.19 13.17
CA TYR A 328 13.78 6.06 12.96
C TYR A 328 15.10 5.29 12.93
N ARG A 329 15.29 4.31 13.81
CA ARG A 329 16.50 3.48 13.83
C ARG A 329 16.70 2.76 12.49
N THR A 330 15.62 2.29 11.88
CA THR A 330 15.66 1.54 10.61
C THR A 330 15.65 2.42 9.37
N LEU A 331 15.15 3.66 9.46
CA LEU A 331 15.21 4.64 8.38
C LEU A 331 16.67 4.91 7.95
N GLY A 332 17.60 4.91 8.88
CA GLY A 332 19.04 4.94 8.63
C GLY A 332 19.48 6.20 7.86
N PRO A 333 20.22 6.05 6.73
CA PRO A 333 20.75 7.17 5.98
C PRO A 333 19.73 7.86 5.04
N ARG A 334 18.47 7.35 4.96
CA ARG A 334 17.44 7.89 4.09
C ARG A 334 16.91 9.22 4.63
N ALA A 335 16.53 10.14 3.74
CA ALA A 335 15.78 11.31 4.18
C ALA A 335 14.42 10.90 4.76
N ALA A 336 14.01 11.51 5.86
CA ALA A 336 12.71 11.22 6.49
C ALA A 336 11.53 11.70 5.62
N GLN A 337 11.73 12.77 4.85
CA GLN A 337 10.79 13.29 3.88
C GLN A 337 11.50 13.49 2.54
N LEU A 338 10.83 13.18 1.46
CA LEU A 338 11.34 13.45 0.12
C LEU A 338 11.07 14.90 -0.27
N THR A 339 12.06 15.51 -0.90
CA THR A 339 11.88 16.84 -1.50
C THR A 339 11.03 16.74 -2.76
N GLU A 340 10.35 17.83 -3.14
CA GLU A 340 9.56 17.93 -4.38
C GLU A 340 10.39 17.53 -5.62
N LYS A 341 11.70 17.87 -5.62
CA LYS A 341 12.63 17.48 -6.68
C LYS A 341 12.89 15.98 -6.72
N GLU A 342 12.99 15.32 -5.56
CA GLU A 342 13.16 13.87 -5.46
C GLU A 342 11.88 13.16 -5.89
N LEU A 343 10.71 13.66 -5.48
CA LEU A 343 9.40 13.18 -5.92
C LEU A 343 9.23 13.28 -7.44
N THR A 344 9.69 14.38 -8.04
CA THR A 344 9.62 14.61 -9.50
C THR A 344 10.61 13.72 -10.26
N ASN A 345 11.80 13.47 -9.71
CA ASN A 345 12.83 12.62 -10.33
C ASN A 345 12.54 11.13 -10.18
N SER A 346 11.93 10.71 -9.08
CA SER A 346 11.44 9.33 -8.91
C SER A 346 10.35 8.99 -9.93
N ALA A 347 9.67 10.00 -10.45
CA ALA A 347 8.73 9.88 -11.57
C ALA A 347 9.39 9.48 -12.90
N LYS A 348 10.72 9.56 -13.06
CA LYS A 348 11.41 9.15 -14.27
C LYS A 348 11.71 7.65 -14.21
N LYS A 349 11.09 6.89 -15.10
CA LYS A 349 11.10 5.42 -15.23
C LYS A 349 12.44 4.70 -15.07
N ASP A 350 13.58 5.38 -15.18
CA ASP A 350 14.91 4.76 -15.15
C ASP A 350 15.45 4.53 -13.73
N ALA A 351 14.99 5.28 -12.74
CA ALA A 351 15.39 5.09 -11.35
C ALA A 351 14.73 3.83 -10.74
N ALA A 352 13.46 3.58 -11.04
CA ALA A 352 12.74 2.40 -10.57
C ALA A 352 13.39 1.10 -11.05
N LYS A 353 13.75 1.01 -12.32
CA LYS A 353 14.41 -0.19 -12.90
C LYS A 353 15.79 -0.51 -12.31
N LYS A 354 16.49 0.48 -11.78
CA LYS A 354 17.79 0.30 -11.13
C LYS A 354 17.67 -0.12 -9.68
N ARG A 355 16.60 0.33 -8.97
CA ARG A 355 16.33 0.00 -7.55
C ARG A 355 15.83 -1.43 -7.35
N GLU A 356 15.07 -2.00 -8.29
CA GLU A 356 14.54 -3.37 -8.22
C GLU A 356 15.60 -4.48 -8.03
N LYS A 357 16.88 -4.16 -8.18
CA LYS A 357 17.97 -5.13 -8.07
C LYS A 357 18.87 -4.93 -6.84
N ARG A 358 18.57 -3.95 -5.96
CA ARG A 358 19.46 -3.62 -4.83
C ARG A 358 18.87 -4.11 -3.53
N THR A 359 19.73 -4.64 -2.68
CA THR A 359 19.37 -4.93 -1.28
C THR A 359 19.33 -3.63 -0.46
N VAL A 360 18.66 -3.67 0.69
CA VAL A 360 18.63 -2.55 1.65
C VAL A 360 20.05 -2.17 2.08
N GLU A 361 20.92 -3.17 2.28
CA GLU A 361 22.31 -2.98 2.68
C GLU A 361 23.15 -2.29 1.59
N GLU A 362 22.90 -2.60 0.32
CA GLU A 362 23.56 -1.94 -0.80
C GLU A 362 23.12 -0.48 -0.92
N GLU A 363 21.84 -0.21 -0.78
CA GLU A 363 21.31 1.15 -0.76
C GLU A 363 21.84 1.95 0.42
N ASP A 364 21.86 1.39 1.63
CA ASP A 364 22.43 2.02 2.82
C ASP A 364 23.91 2.38 2.63
N ARG A 365 24.67 1.48 2.02
CA ARG A 365 26.11 1.71 1.75
C ARG A 365 26.33 2.88 0.79
N GLU A 366 25.54 2.96 -0.27
CA GLU A 366 25.60 4.07 -1.22
C GLU A 366 25.21 5.41 -0.58
N LEU A 367 24.14 5.42 0.19
CA LEU A 367 23.68 6.63 0.89
C LEU A 367 24.70 7.10 1.94
N LEU A 368 25.28 6.18 2.71
CA LEU A 368 26.32 6.49 3.70
C LEU A 368 27.63 6.98 3.08
N ALA A 369 27.86 6.74 1.80
CA ALA A 369 28.98 7.36 1.07
C ALA A 369 28.76 8.85 0.79
N THR A 370 27.55 9.39 1.00
CA THR A 370 27.22 10.81 0.80
C THR A 370 27.20 11.58 2.13
N PRO A 371 27.59 12.87 2.15
CA PRO A 371 27.49 13.69 3.36
C PRO A 371 26.07 13.76 3.91
N ALA A 372 25.06 13.92 3.05
CA ALA A 372 23.65 13.96 3.45
C ALA A 372 23.19 12.64 4.10
N GLY A 373 23.58 11.49 3.56
CA GLY A 373 23.23 10.20 4.16
C GLY A 373 23.91 9.96 5.51
N GLN A 374 25.14 10.45 5.70
CA GLN A 374 25.82 10.38 6.99
C GLN A 374 25.12 11.28 8.03
N GLU A 375 24.74 12.50 7.65
CA GLU A 375 24.01 13.45 8.49
C GLU A 375 22.64 12.87 8.89
N ASN A 376 21.87 12.37 7.92
CA ASN A 376 20.59 11.72 8.17
C ASN A 376 20.74 10.54 9.14
N SER A 377 21.72 9.65 8.89
CA SER A 377 21.95 8.48 9.75
C SER A 377 22.24 8.88 11.19
N LYS A 378 23.08 9.91 11.40
CA LYS A 378 23.39 10.43 12.73
C LYS A 378 22.17 11.05 13.41
N ALA A 379 21.43 11.89 12.70
CA ALA A 379 20.21 12.52 13.22
C ALA A 379 19.14 11.48 13.61
N HIS A 380 18.93 10.47 12.77
CA HIS A 380 17.95 9.41 13.05
C HIS A 380 18.38 8.50 14.19
N GLN A 381 19.66 8.19 14.34
CA GLN A 381 20.17 7.45 15.49
C GLN A 381 19.98 8.22 16.79
N GLN A 382 20.27 9.52 16.80
CA GLN A 382 20.03 10.38 17.94
C GLN A 382 18.55 10.44 18.28
N LYS A 383 17.69 10.65 17.28
CA LYS A 383 16.23 10.68 17.46
C LYS A 383 15.70 9.35 18.01
N ALA A 384 16.19 8.22 17.50
CA ALA A 384 15.82 6.91 18.01
C ALA A 384 16.25 6.71 19.48
N GLU A 385 17.47 7.13 19.84
CA GLU A 385 17.95 7.06 21.24
C GLU A 385 17.04 7.87 22.18
N GLU A 386 16.71 9.13 21.82
CA GLU A 386 15.82 10.00 22.58
C GLU A 386 14.42 9.35 22.76
N LEU A 387 13.87 8.77 21.70
CA LEU A 387 12.55 8.13 21.73
C LEU A 387 12.55 6.83 22.56
N TYR A 388 13.60 6.00 22.49
CA TYR A 388 13.71 4.83 23.37
C TYR A 388 13.78 5.24 24.84
N GLN A 389 14.55 6.27 25.15
CA GLN A 389 14.62 6.81 26.52
C GLN A 389 13.29 7.39 26.96
N GLN A 390 12.58 8.09 26.08
CA GLN A 390 11.22 8.57 26.34
C GLN A 390 10.28 7.39 26.62
N ALA A 391 10.29 6.34 25.82
CA ALA A 391 9.46 5.15 26.02
C ALA A 391 9.70 4.50 27.37
N LEU A 392 10.97 4.43 27.81
CA LEU A 392 11.34 3.89 29.12
C LEU A 392 10.95 4.79 30.30
N GLY A 393 10.74 6.09 30.06
CA GLY A 393 10.30 7.05 31.06
C GLY A 393 8.77 7.13 31.23
N LEU A 394 7.99 6.48 30.36
CA LEU A 394 6.53 6.50 30.40
C LEU A 394 5.98 5.44 31.37
N GLU A 395 4.69 5.56 31.69
CA GLU A 395 3.97 4.55 32.46
C GLU A 395 3.96 3.20 31.70
N ASN A 396 4.20 2.10 32.41
CA ASN A 396 4.30 0.74 31.82
C ASN A 396 5.34 0.66 30.69
N PRO A 397 6.63 0.90 30.95
CA PRO A 397 7.66 0.97 29.94
C PRO A 397 7.76 -0.35 29.17
N ALA A 398 7.83 -0.26 27.84
CA ALA A 398 7.99 -1.42 26.97
C ALA A 398 9.41 -2.01 27.12
N PRO A 399 9.59 -3.26 27.59
CA PRO A 399 10.92 -3.87 27.73
C PRO A 399 11.71 -3.90 26.42
N THR A 400 11.00 -3.97 25.30
CA THR A 400 11.58 -3.94 23.95
C THR A 400 12.37 -2.67 23.64
N ALA A 401 12.13 -1.57 24.35
CA ALA A 401 12.94 -0.35 24.23
C ALA A 401 14.39 -0.56 24.67
N HIS A 402 14.64 -1.36 25.72
CA HIS A 402 15.99 -1.78 26.10
C HIS A 402 16.67 -2.57 24.99
N ARG A 403 15.95 -3.50 24.34
CA ARG A 403 16.50 -4.21 23.18
C ARG A 403 16.85 -3.26 22.04
N GLY A 404 15.98 -2.30 21.75
CA GLY A 404 16.19 -1.29 20.70
C GLY A 404 17.44 -0.43 20.98
N LEU A 405 17.61 0.05 22.22
CA LEU A 405 18.82 0.76 22.66
C LEU A 405 20.06 -0.12 22.54
N GLY A 406 19.99 -1.38 22.97
CA GLY A 406 21.08 -2.34 22.81
C GLY A 406 21.54 -2.47 21.37
N MET A 407 20.60 -2.62 20.42
CA MET A 407 20.89 -2.68 18.98
C MET A 407 21.48 -1.37 18.44
N LEU A 408 21.01 -0.23 18.92
CA LEU A 408 21.51 1.09 18.53
C LEU A 408 22.95 1.30 19.02
N TYR A 409 23.22 1.00 20.27
CA TYR A 409 24.55 1.15 20.88
C TYR A 409 25.56 0.19 20.28
N GLU A 410 25.17 -1.03 19.99
CA GLU A 410 26.01 -2.01 19.30
C GLU A 410 26.44 -1.48 17.92
N LYS A 411 25.47 -0.99 17.11
CA LYS A 411 25.75 -0.41 15.80
C LYS A 411 26.67 0.82 15.87
N SER A 412 26.62 1.55 17.00
CA SER A 412 27.46 2.74 17.25
C SER A 412 28.81 2.40 17.89
N GLY A 413 29.15 1.11 18.10
CA GLY A 413 30.40 0.68 18.75
C GLY A 413 30.42 0.87 20.27
N ARG A 414 29.32 1.26 20.89
CA ARG A 414 29.14 1.43 22.35
C ARG A 414 28.85 0.07 23.01
N THR A 415 29.81 -0.85 22.93
CA THR A 415 29.63 -2.26 23.29
C THR A 415 29.21 -2.45 24.75
N ALA A 416 29.78 -1.71 25.69
CA ALA A 416 29.42 -1.82 27.13
C ALA A 416 27.97 -1.40 27.37
N ASP A 417 27.54 -0.29 26.77
CA ASP A 417 26.18 0.21 26.89
C ASP A 417 25.18 -0.78 26.23
N ALA A 418 25.55 -1.36 25.08
CA ALA A 418 24.73 -2.37 24.39
C ALA A 418 24.49 -3.60 25.27
N VAL A 419 25.55 -4.12 25.91
CA VAL A 419 25.45 -5.27 26.84
C VAL A 419 24.53 -4.93 28.00
N ALA A 420 24.70 -3.77 28.62
CA ALA A 420 23.86 -3.36 29.77
C ALA A 420 22.36 -3.27 29.38
N GLU A 421 22.04 -2.75 28.21
CA GLU A 421 20.65 -2.64 27.76
C GLU A 421 20.07 -4.02 27.35
N TYR A 422 20.85 -4.90 26.73
CA TYR A 422 20.40 -6.27 26.43
C TYR A 422 20.15 -7.09 27.72
N GLU A 423 20.95 -6.90 28.76
CA GLU A 423 20.75 -7.55 30.06
C GLU A 423 19.44 -7.11 30.72
N LYS A 424 19.14 -5.81 30.72
CA LYS A 424 17.87 -5.30 31.22
C LYS A 424 16.69 -5.89 30.45
N TYR A 425 16.81 -5.95 29.11
CA TYR A 425 15.76 -6.57 28.30
C TYR A 425 15.56 -8.04 28.67
N ALA A 426 16.65 -8.82 28.78
CA ALA A 426 16.58 -10.23 29.10
C ALA A 426 15.98 -10.49 30.51
N GLU A 427 16.26 -9.62 31.47
CA GLU A 427 15.69 -9.66 32.82
C GLU A 427 14.18 -9.35 32.81
N LEU A 428 13.76 -8.28 32.09
CA LEU A 428 12.37 -7.82 32.05
C LEU A 428 11.47 -8.67 31.15
N ALA A 429 12.04 -9.35 30.17
CA ALA A 429 11.32 -10.17 29.20
C ALA A 429 11.88 -11.63 29.09
N PRO A 430 11.88 -12.40 30.18
CA PRO A 430 12.50 -13.73 30.21
C PRO A 430 11.81 -14.75 29.30
N ASN A 431 10.55 -14.52 28.96
CA ASN A 431 9.76 -15.40 28.08
C ASN A 431 9.67 -14.87 26.63
N ALA A 432 10.47 -13.85 26.27
CA ALA A 432 10.46 -13.31 24.90
C ALA A 432 11.00 -14.36 23.91
N ILE A 433 10.37 -14.42 22.73
CA ILE A 433 10.74 -15.38 21.68
C ILE A 433 12.21 -15.28 21.24
N ASP A 434 12.82 -14.13 21.42
CA ASP A 434 14.23 -13.85 21.08
C ASP A 434 15.19 -13.84 22.27
N HIS A 435 14.72 -14.23 23.47
CA HIS A 435 15.51 -14.22 24.70
C HIS A 435 16.85 -14.96 24.54
N ASP A 436 16.84 -16.19 24.06
CA ASP A 436 18.06 -16.99 23.87
C ASP A 436 19.02 -16.36 22.86
N ARG A 437 18.51 -15.70 21.84
CA ARG A 437 19.30 -15.01 20.85
C ARG A 437 20.00 -13.80 21.49
N ILE A 438 19.30 -13.05 22.32
CA ILE A 438 19.85 -11.92 23.06
C ILE A 438 20.93 -12.37 24.06
N GLN A 439 20.69 -13.45 24.81
CA GLN A 439 21.68 -14.01 25.71
C GLN A 439 23.00 -14.40 24.98
N LYS A 440 22.89 -15.09 23.86
CA LYS A 440 24.06 -15.41 23.00
C LYS A 440 24.75 -14.14 22.48
N ARG A 441 23.98 -13.08 22.20
CA ARG A 441 24.56 -11.82 21.74
C ARG A 441 25.36 -11.14 22.85
N ILE A 442 24.85 -11.11 24.08
CA ILE A 442 25.54 -10.61 25.26
C ILE A 442 26.87 -11.35 25.44
N GLU A 443 26.86 -12.68 25.40
CA GLU A 443 28.09 -13.50 25.50
C GLU A 443 29.11 -13.16 24.42
N THR A 444 28.65 -12.94 23.18
CA THR A 444 29.53 -12.60 22.05
C THR A 444 30.17 -11.24 22.25
N LEU A 445 29.40 -10.24 22.68
CA LEU A 445 29.89 -8.87 22.90
C LEU A 445 30.84 -8.75 24.08
N ARG A 446 30.76 -9.66 25.05
CA ARG A 446 31.70 -9.72 26.22
C ARG A 446 33.03 -10.37 25.89
N ARG A 447 33.16 -11.11 24.79
CA ARG A 447 34.43 -11.70 24.39
C ARG A 447 35.36 -10.59 23.87
N PRO A 448 36.63 -10.57 24.30
CA PRO A 448 37.59 -9.63 23.71
C PRO A 448 37.67 -9.88 22.19
N PRO A 449 37.88 -8.83 21.39
CA PRO A 449 38.13 -9.01 19.96
C PRO A 449 39.31 -9.95 19.75
N PRO A 450 39.25 -10.83 18.72
CA PRO A 450 40.28 -11.80 18.43
C PRO A 450 41.64 -11.15 18.08
#